data_c9c36cf42bbc80225cb052003e42fa94
#
_entry.id   c9c36cf42bbc80225cb052003e42fa94
#
_cell.length_a   1.000
_cell.length_b   1.000
_cell.length_c   1.000
_cell.angle_alpha   90.00
_cell.angle_beta   90.00
_cell.angle_gamma   90.00
#
_symmetry.space_group_name_H-M   'P 1'
#
loop_
_entity.id
_entity.type
_entity.pdbx_description
1 polymer ?
#
loop_
_entity_poly.entity_id
_entity_poly.type
_entity_poly.pdbx_seq_one_letter_code
_entity_poly.pdbx_strand_id
1 'polypeptide(L)'
;MQRLNISDPPGPNLFRDIFPYTEPPRIRLGRLPLAPCPARDMFITDSTFREGRQARHPFSPDEAGELFDRLHRLSGPQGVIRQTEFFLYTRRDRQLMDLCRSRGYRFPEVTGWIRASEKDIGLVIDAGLKETGILTSASDYHIYLKLGSTRKQAAESYLRVVRTAIDKGIVPRCGFEDITRADIYGFCIPFAAELMKLREDSGLDVKIRLSDTLGLGVTYPGAALPRGVPALVRAFIEDAGVPEHLLEWHGHNDFHHALINSSNAWLYGCGGVSGALQGLGERTGTASIEALLVERSALSSSSVQIAI
;
A
#
# COMPACT_ATOMS: atom_id res chain seq x y z
N MET A 1 4.82 59.21 -4.10
CA MET A 1 5.26 57.84 -3.79
C MET A 1 4.50 57.36 -2.55
N GLN A 2 3.60 56.40 -2.69
CA GLN A 2 2.98 55.75 -1.52
C GLN A 2 4.08 55.04 -0.72
N ARG A 3 4.19 55.33 0.59
CA ARG A 3 5.10 54.62 1.47
C ARG A 3 4.66 53.16 1.52
N LEU A 4 5.53 52.22 1.06
CA LEU A 4 5.36 50.80 1.27
C LEU A 4 5.35 50.52 2.79
N ASN A 5 4.28 49.93 3.28
CA ASN A 5 4.14 49.56 4.69
C ASN A 5 4.79 48.14 4.91
N ILE A 6 6.09 48.09 4.66
CA ILE A 6 6.91 46.87 4.87
C ILE A 6 7.82 47.19 6.05
N SER A 7 7.89 46.25 7.00
CA SER A 7 8.81 46.29 8.12
C SER A 7 10.02 45.38 7.88
N ASP A 8 11.20 45.92 8.12
CA ASP A 8 12.44 45.15 8.11
C ASP A 8 12.70 44.56 9.50
N PRO A 9 12.67 43.26 9.68
CA PRO A 9 13.05 42.62 10.94
C PRO A 9 14.56 42.78 11.14
N PRO A 10 15.06 42.68 12.41
CA PRO A 10 16.49 42.83 12.72
C PRO A 10 17.40 41.74 12.10
N GLY A 11 16.81 40.72 11.49
CA GLY A 11 17.50 39.64 10.77
C GLY A 11 16.53 38.80 9.97
N PRO A 12 17.01 37.90 9.08
CA PRO A 12 16.15 37.07 8.27
C PRO A 12 15.39 36.04 9.16
N ASN A 13 14.06 35.99 8.98
CA ASN A 13 13.27 34.93 9.56
C ASN A 13 13.30 33.73 8.61
N LEU A 14 14.06 32.72 8.95
CA LEU A 14 14.22 31.50 8.14
C LEU A 14 13.23 30.40 8.53
N PHE A 15 12.35 30.65 9.49
CA PHE A 15 11.33 29.71 9.99
C PHE A 15 11.90 28.32 10.38
N ARG A 16 13.17 28.25 10.78
CA ARG A 16 13.86 26.97 11.09
C ARG A 16 13.32 26.26 12.32
N ASP A 17 12.63 26.95 13.18
CA ASP A 17 11.87 26.44 14.31
C ASP A 17 10.58 25.71 13.87
N ILE A 18 10.01 26.14 12.73
CA ILE A 18 8.79 25.55 12.15
C ILE A 18 9.14 24.57 11.00
N PHE A 19 10.12 24.95 10.16
CA PHE A 19 10.57 24.18 9.01
C PHE A 19 12.07 23.90 9.12
N PRO A 20 12.51 22.96 9.99
CA PRO A 20 13.89 22.52 9.98
C PRO A 20 14.19 21.86 8.62
N TYR A 21 15.14 22.42 7.87
CA TYR A 21 15.49 21.91 6.53
C TYR A 21 16.12 20.53 6.55
N THR A 22 16.47 20.03 7.72
CA THR A 22 17.09 18.72 7.95
C THR A 22 16.08 17.65 8.38
N GLU A 23 14.83 18.03 8.66
CA GLU A 23 13.80 17.12 9.14
C GLU A 23 12.51 17.32 8.34
N PRO A 24 11.75 16.24 8.07
CA PRO A 24 10.42 16.37 7.49
C PRO A 24 9.51 17.27 8.35
N PRO A 25 8.63 18.08 7.74
CA PRO A 25 7.71 18.91 8.49
C PRO A 25 6.77 18.06 9.36
N ARG A 26 6.51 18.53 10.58
CA ARG A 26 5.58 17.87 11.51
C ARG A 26 4.14 18.25 11.17
N ILE A 27 3.23 17.29 11.29
CA ILE A 27 1.79 17.55 11.20
C ILE A 27 1.14 17.48 12.59
N ARG A 28 -0.06 18.06 12.72
CA ARG A 28 -0.89 17.88 13.91
C ARG A 28 -1.93 16.82 13.65
N LEU A 29 -1.97 15.79 14.51
CA LEU A 29 -3.10 14.89 14.64
C LEU A 29 -3.79 15.20 15.96
N GLY A 30 -5.00 15.75 15.89
CA GLY A 30 -5.68 16.27 17.08
C GLY A 30 -4.97 17.50 17.66
N ARG A 31 -4.63 17.45 18.97
CA ARG A 31 -3.96 18.55 19.69
C ARG A 31 -2.43 18.43 19.74
N LEU A 32 -1.90 17.27 19.41
CA LEU A 32 -0.46 17.00 19.51
C LEU A 32 0.20 17.08 18.14
N PRO A 33 1.39 17.72 18.02
CA PRO A 33 2.19 17.59 16.82
C PRO A 33 2.71 16.16 16.72
N LEU A 34 2.44 15.49 15.60
CA LEU A 34 3.00 14.17 15.29
C LEU A 34 4.24 14.36 14.44
N ALA A 35 5.38 13.96 14.98
CA ALA A 35 6.59 13.86 14.18
C ALA A 35 6.46 12.69 13.20
N PRO A 36 6.99 12.81 11.98
CA PRO A 36 7.15 11.67 11.10
C PRO A 36 7.94 10.56 11.82
N CYS A 37 7.47 9.34 11.66
CA CYS A 37 8.13 8.13 12.13
C CYS A 37 8.23 7.19 10.92
N PRO A 38 9.22 7.38 10.04
CA PRO A 38 9.35 6.57 8.84
C PRO A 38 9.48 5.09 9.18
N ALA A 39 8.86 4.25 8.36
CA ALA A 39 9.02 2.81 8.48
C ALA A 39 10.50 2.44 8.37
N ARG A 40 10.94 1.51 9.21
CA ARG A 40 12.35 1.06 9.23
C ARG A 40 12.76 0.37 7.93
N ASP A 41 11.83 -0.33 7.32
CA ASP A 41 12.03 -1.09 6.09
C ASP A 41 10.97 -0.68 5.07
N MET A 42 11.33 0.26 4.20
CA MET A 42 10.47 0.76 3.13
C MET A 42 10.67 -0.07 1.87
N PHE A 43 9.58 -0.67 1.38
CA PHE A 43 9.60 -1.48 0.16
C PHE A 43 8.41 -1.16 -0.77
N ILE A 44 8.53 -1.62 -2.01
CA ILE A 44 7.50 -1.46 -3.05
C ILE A 44 6.95 -2.83 -3.41
N THR A 45 5.63 -2.93 -3.57
CA THR A 45 4.96 -4.04 -4.24
C THR A 45 4.56 -3.59 -5.64
N ASP A 46 5.05 -4.30 -6.65
CA ASP A 46 4.66 -4.06 -8.03
C ASP A 46 3.27 -4.63 -8.32
N SER A 47 2.42 -3.81 -8.91
CA SER A 47 1.09 -4.20 -9.40
C SER A 47 0.94 -4.08 -10.92
N THR A 48 2.03 -3.92 -11.66
CA THR A 48 2.00 -3.71 -13.12
C THR A 48 1.24 -4.82 -13.84
N PHE A 49 1.47 -6.08 -13.47
CA PHE A 49 0.80 -7.22 -14.12
C PHE A 49 -0.65 -7.42 -13.67
N ARG A 50 -1.04 -6.81 -12.57
CA ARG A 50 -2.42 -6.82 -12.07
C ARG A 50 -3.18 -5.55 -12.47
N GLU A 51 -2.76 -4.37 -11.97
CA GLU A 51 -3.40 -3.07 -12.25
C GLU A 51 -3.17 -2.61 -13.68
N GLY A 52 -1.94 -2.70 -14.17
CA GLY A 52 -1.60 -2.27 -15.53
C GLY A 52 -2.34 -3.06 -16.60
N ARG A 53 -2.68 -4.31 -16.32
CA ARG A 53 -3.53 -5.11 -17.21
C ARG A 53 -4.96 -4.55 -17.36
N GLN A 54 -5.47 -3.87 -16.34
CA GLN A 54 -6.80 -3.25 -16.40
C GLN A 54 -6.82 -1.97 -17.24
N ALA A 55 -5.65 -1.33 -17.41
CA ALA A 55 -5.50 -0.07 -18.16
C ALA A 55 -5.26 -0.26 -19.66
N ARG A 56 -4.79 -1.42 -20.08
CA ARG A 56 -4.36 -1.67 -21.47
C ARG A 56 -4.62 -3.11 -21.91
N HIS A 57 -4.32 -3.40 -23.17
CA HIS A 57 -4.31 -4.78 -23.65
C HIS A 57 -3.39 -5.66 -22.81
N PRO A 58 -3.73 -6.94 -22.58
CA PRO A 58 -2.90 -7.87 -21.84
C PRO A 58 -1.49 -7.94 -22.44
N PHE A 59 -0.49 -7.95 -21.58
CA PHE A 59 0.92 -8.08 -21.98
C PHE A 59 1.13 -9.35 -22.82
N SER A 60 1.98 -9.28 -23.85
CA SER A 60 2.53 -10.46 -24.50
C SER A 60 3.51 -11.17 -23.58
N PRO A 61 3.85 -12.46 -23.82
CA PRO A 61 4.89 -13.15 -23.06
C PRO A 61 6.25 -12.43 -23.10
N ASP A 62 6.64 -11.89 -24.26
CA ASP A 62 7.91 -11.18 -24.40
C ASP A 62 7.92 -9.88 -23.60
N GLU A 63 6.85 -9.06 -23.70
CA GLU A 63 6.72 -7.84 -22.88
C GLU A 63 6.74 -8.17 -21.39
N ALA A 64 6.00 -9.19 -20.95
CA ALA A 64 5.97 -9.57 -19.54
C ALA A 64 7.35 -10.02 -19.04
N GLY A 65 8.06 -10.83 -19.82
CA GLY A 65 9.42 -11.24 -19.50
C GLY A 65 10.38 -10.05 -19.39
N GLU A 66 10.37 -9.14 -20.37
CA GLU A 66 11.21 -7.94 -20.36
C GLU A 66 10.90 -7.00 -19.18
N LEU A 67 9.61 -6.75 -18.91
CA LEU A 67 9.19 -5.92 -17.77
C LEU A 67 9.60 -6.54 -16.44
N PHE A 68 9.45 -7.86 -16.28
CA PHE A 68 9.86 -8.55 -15.07
C PHE A 68 11.38 -8.52 -14.86
N ASP A 69 12.15 -8.68 -15.93
CA ASP A 69 13.61 -8.53 -15.90
C ASP A 69 14.05 -7.11 -15.52
N ARG A 70 13.31 -6.09 -15.96
CA ARG A 70 13.52 -4.68 -15.55
C ARG A 70 13.18 -4.46 -14.07
N LEU A 71 12.04 -4.97 -13.61
CA LEU A 71 11.64 -4.91 -12.19
C LEU A 71 12.69 -5.57 -11.29
N HIS A 72 13.23 -6.73 -11.71
CA HIS A 72 14.33 -7.40 -11.00
C HIS A 72 15.56 -6.51 -10.88
N ARG A 73 16.01 -5.89 -12.00
CA ARG A 73 17.16 -4.98 -11.97
C ARG A 73 16.92 -3.76 -11.08
N LEU A 74 15.72 -3.15 -11.14
CA LEU A 74 15.35 -2.01 -10.29
C LEU A 74 15.24 -2.39 -8.82
N SER A 75 14.81 -3.62 -8.53
CA SER A 75 14.71 -4.14 -7.17
C SER A 75 16.06 -4.26 -6.48
N GLY A 76 17.07 -4.62 -7.24
CA GLY A 76 18.41 -4.88 -6.72
C GLY A 76 18.47 -6.06 -5.73
N PRO A 77 19.65 -6.34 -5.18
CA PRO A 77 19.86 -7.50 -4.29
C PRO A 77 19.13 -7.38 -2.95
N GLN A 78 18.79 -6.17 -2.53
CA GLN A 78 18.10 -5.91 -1.27
C GLN A 78 16.58 -6.05 -1.36
N GLY A 79 16.02 -6.17 -2.57
CA GLY A 79 14.59 -6.35 -2.76
C GLY A 79 13.78 -5.08 -2.49
N VAL A 80 14.21 -3.94 -3.07
CA VAL A 80 13.47 -2.67 -2.94
C VAL A 80 12.07 -2.82 -3.54
N ILE A 81 11.95 -3.47 -4.70
CA ILE A 81 10.69 -3.98 -5.22
C ILE A 81 10.59 -5.41 -4.73
N ARG A 82 9.81 -5.63 -3.67
CA ARG A 82 9.82 -6.90 -2.94
C ARG A 82 8.98 -7.96 -3.61
N GLN A 83 7.83 -7.58 -4.13
CA GLN A 83 6.83 -8.48 -4.69
C GLN A 83 6.24 -7.93 -5.97
N THR A 84 5.70 -8.83 -6.80
CA THR A 84 4.86 -8.48 -7.95
C THR A 84 3.60 -9.34 -7.96
N GLU A 85 2.48 -8.77 -8.36
CA GLU A 85 1.15 -9.37 -8.25
C GLU A 85 0.57 -9.78 -9.59
N PHE A 86 -0.03 -10.98 -9.61
CA PHE A 86 -0.75 -11.51 -10.76
C PHE A 86 -2.18 -11.90 -10.41
N PHE A 87 -3.12 -11.66 -11.34
CA PHE A 87 -4.39 -12.38 -11.32
C PHE A 87 -4.18 -13.86 -11.66
N LEU A 88 -5.05 -14.72 -11.11
CA LEU A 88 -4.95 -16.18 -11.28
C LEU A 88 -6.14 -16.78 -12.06
N TYR A 89 -7.03 -15.93 -12.57
CA TYR A 89 -8.32 -16.37 -13.10
C TYR A 89 -8.30 -16.93 -14.51
N THR A 90 -7.38 -16.48 -15.36
CA THR A 90 -7.30 -16.91 -16.74
C THR A 90 -6.05 -17.74 -17.01
N ARG A 91 -6.14 -18.62 -18.03
CA ARG A 91 -4.95 -19.38 -18.49
C ARG A 91 -3.78 -18.46 -18.86
N ARG A 92 -4.10 -17.32 -19.48
CA ARG A 92 -3.09 -16.34 -19.89
C ARG A 92 -2.38 -15.73 -18.70
N ASP A 93 -3.11 -15.34 -17.63
CA ASP A 93 -2.51 -14.79 -16.42
C ASP A 93 -1.52 -15.78 -15.82
N ARG A 94 -1.93 -17.05 -15.72
CA ARG A 94 -1.06 -18.12 -15.20
C ARG A 94 0.17 -18.32 -16.07
N GLN A 95 0.04 -18.32 -17.39
CA GLN A 95 1.17 -18.45 -18.33
C GLN A 95 2.19 -17.32 -18.13
N LEU A 96 1.74 -16.06 -18.02
CA LEU A 96 2.63 -14.93 -17.77
C LEU A 96 3.29 -15.01 -16.40
N MET A 97 2.54 -15.38 -15.37
CA MET A 97 3.06 -15.61 -14.03
C MET A 97 4.14 -16.70 -14.02
N ASP A 98 3.87 -17.85 -14.65
CA ASP A 98 4.82 -18.98 -14.72
C ASP A 98 6.08 -18.60 -15.50
N LEU A 99 5.94 -17.82 -16.59
CA LEU A 99 7.06 -17.27 -17.32
C LEU A 99 7.95 -16.40 -16.43
N CYS A 100 7.36 -15.48 -15.65
CA CYS A 100 8.11 -14.64 -14.72
C CYS A 100 8.81 -15.49 -13.64
N ARG A 101 8.10 -16.45 -13.05
CA ARG A 101 8.68 -17.36 -12.04
C ARG A 101 9.84 -18.21 -12.57
N SER A 102 9.77 -18.60 -13.83
CA SER A 102 10.84 -19.41 -14.46
C SER A 102 12.19 -18.69 -14.53
N ARG A 103 12.23 -17.35 -14.33
CA ARG A 103 13.48 -16.58 -14.21
C ARG A 103 14.29 -16.94 -12.96
N GLY A 104 13.64 -17.50 -11.93
CA GLY A 104 14.30 -17.88 -10.68
C GLY A 104 14.81 -16.71 -9.84
N TYR A 105 14.35 -15.51 -10.09
CA TYR A 105 14.73 -14.33 -9.30
C TYR A 105 14.20 -14.41 -7.87
N ARG A 106 15.03 -14.01 -6.90
CA ARG A 106 14.60 -13.83 -5.52
C ARG A 106 13.62 -12.66 -5.39
N PHE A 107 13.90 -11.56 -6.09
CA PHE A 107 13.10 -10.34 -6.09
C PHE A 107 12.87 -9.83 -7.51
N PRO A 108 11.66 -9.30 -7.79
CA PRO A 108 10.46 -9.38 -6.93
C PRO A 108 9.93 -10.82 -6.83
N GLU A 109 9.42 -11.17 -5.63
CA GLU A 109 8.69 -12.43 -5.42
C GLU A 109 7.33 -12.37 -6.14
N VAL A 110 6.99 -13.43 -6.84
CA VAL A 110 5.70 -13.51 -7.55
C VAL A 110 4.59 -13.92 -6.57
N THR A 111 3.55 -13.12 -6.46
CA THR A 111 2.38 -13.33 -5.60
C THR A 111 1.09 -13.29 -6.39
N GLY A 112 0.01 -13.85 -5.80
CA GLY A 112 -1.32 -13.84 -6.39
C GLY A 112 -2.18 -12.68 -5.91
N TRP A 113 -3.32 -12.50 -6.59
CA TRP A 113 -4.40 -11.64 -6.14
C TRP A 113 -5.74 -12.31 -6.43
N ILE A 114 -6.56 -12.49 -5.38
CA ILE A 114 -7.84 -13.19 -5.44
C ILE A 114 -8.96 -12.42 -4.72
N ARG A 115 -10.20 -12.79 -5.01
CA ARG A 115 -11.36 -12.37 -4.22
C ARG A 115 -11.37 -13.12 -2.88
N ALA A 116 -12.05 -12.58 -1.89
CA ALA A 116 -12.27 -13.23 -0.60
C ALA A 116 -13.24 -14.42 -0.74
N SER A 117 -12.75 -15.51 -1.32
CA SER A 117 -13.50 -16.74 -1.56
C SER A 117 -12.61 -17.96 -1.29
N GLU A 118 -13.09 -18.92 -0.51
CA GLU A 118 -12.37 -20.17 -0.24
C GLU A 118 -12.05 -20.94 -1.53
N LYS A 119 -12.95 -20.88 -2.53
CA LYS A 119 -12.72 -21.46 -3.85
C LYS A 119 -11.49 -20.84 -4.54
N ASP A 120 -11.29 -19.53 -4.38
CA ASP A 120 -10.19 -18.84 -5.05
C ASP A 120 -8.83 -19.15 -4.37
N ILE A 121 -8.80 -19.60 -3.11
CA ILE A 121 -7.60 -20.15 -2.46
C ILE A 121 -7.07 -21.38 -3.24
N GLY A 122 -7.96 -22.20 -3.81
CA GLY A 122 -7.55 -23.30 -4.68
C GLY A 122 -6.68 -22.84 -5.86
N LEU A 123 -6.96 -21.66 -6.43
CA LEU A 123 -6.15 -21.10 -7.52
C LEU A 123 -4.72 -20.78 -7.07
N VAL A 124 -4.55 -20.34 -5.83
CA VAL A 124 -3.23 -20.03 -5.23
C VAL A 124 -2.43 -21.30 -4.97
N ILE A 125 -3.11 -22.34 -4.45
CA ILE A 125 -2.52 -23.67 -4.22
C ILE A 125 -2.07 -24.29 -5.54
N ASP A 126 -2.95 -24.29 -6.55
CA ASP A 126 -2.65 -24.83 -7.89
C ASP A 126 -1.50 -24.07 -8.58
N ALA A 127 -1.35 -22.79 -8.28
CA ALA A 127 -0.25 -21.96 -8.75
C ALA A 127 1.05 -22.17 -7.95
N GLY A 128 1.02 -22.87 -6.82
CA GLY A 128 2.17 -23.10 -5.94
C GLY A 128 2.73 -21.79 -5.35
N LEU A 129 1.88 -20.81 -5.09
CA LEU A 129 2.27 -19.53 -4.51
C LEU A 129 2.23 -19.60 -2.98
N LYS A 130 3.15 -18.85 -2.34
CA LYS A 130 3.27 -18.79 -0.88
C LYS A 130 2.55 -17.58 -0.27
N GLU A 131 2.17 -16.62 -1.09
CA GLU A 131 1.47 -15.41 -0.65
C GLU A 131 0.42 -14.99 -1.69
N THR A 132 -0.67 -14.43 -1.21
CA THR A 132 -1.71 -13.85 -2.08
C THR A 132 -2.38 -12.65 -1.45
N GLY A 133 -2.66 -11.64 -2.26
CA GLY A 133 -3.63 -10.60 -1.92
C GLY A 133 -5.04 -11.19 -1.90
N ILE A 134 -5.83 -10.79 -0.92
CA ILE A 134 -7.24 -11.15 -0.76
C ILE A 134 -8.05 -9.86 -0.70
N LEU A 135 -8.97 -9.68 -1.64
CA LEU A 135 -9.82 -8.50 -1.70
C LEU A 135 -10.88 -8.53 -0.60
N THR A 136 -10.72 -7.70 0.44
CA THR A 136 -11.69 -7.53 1.53
C THR A 136 -12.28 -6.14 1.48
N SER A 137 -13.55 -6.02 1.08
CA SER A 137 -14.22 -4.71 1.02
C SER A 137 -14.41 -4.14 2.41
N ALA A 138 -14.07 -2.86 2.60
CA ALA A 138 -14.06 -2.21 3.90
C ALA A 138 -15.16 -1.15 4.07
N SER A 139 -15.62 -0.51 3.00
CA SER A 139 -16.65 0.53 3.08
C SER A 139 -18.07 -0.05 3.08
N ASP A 140 -18.99 0.67 3.72
CA ASP A 140 -20.41 0.33 3.67
C ASP A 140 -20.98 0.38 2.23
N TYR A 141 -20.43 1.22 1.37
CA TYR A 141 -20.76 1.23 -0.06
C TYR A 141 -20.57 -0.15 -0.69
N HIS A 142 -19.48 -0.82 -0.34
CA HIS A 142 -19.19 -2.14 -0.87
C HIS A 142 -19.89 -3.24 -0.07
N ILE A 143 -19.88 -3.18 1.26
CA ILE A 143 -20.43 -4.23 2.11
C ILE A 143 -21.96 -4.33 1.91
N TYR A 144 -22.69 -3.23 2.03
CA TYR A 144 -24.15 -3.26 1.93
C TYR A 144 -24.65 -3.22 0.49
N LEU A 145 -24.09 -2.35 -0.36
CA LEU A 145 -24.65 -2.09 -1.69
C LEU A 145 -24.11 -3.03 -2.77
N LYS A 146 -22.82 -3.43 -2.68
CA LYS A 146 -22.18 -4.33 -3.66
C LYS A 146 -22.33 -5.80 -3.26
N LEU A 147 -22.10 -6.12 -1.97
CA LEU A 147 -22.09 -7.51 -1.50
C LEU A 147 -23.44 -7.94 -0.89
N GLY A 148 -24.36 -7.01 -0.61
CA GLY A 148 -25.65 -7.30 0.03
C GLY A 148 -25.49 -7.93 1.42
N SER A 149 -24.47 -7.52 2.18
CA SER A 149 -24.05 -8.12 3.44
C SER A 149 -24.08 -7.11 4.57
N THR A 150 -23.98 -7.57 5.81
CA THR A 150 -23.70 -6.72 6.97
C THR A 150 -22.21 -6.73 7.27
N ARG A 151 -21.71 -5.73 8.02
CA ARG A 151 -20.31 -5.66 8.46
C ARG A 151 -19.86 -6.94 9.17
N LYS A 152 -20.70 -7.47 10.05
CA LYS A 152 -20.38 -8.70 10.79
C LYS A 152 -20.29 -9.91 9.87
N GLN A 153 -21.26 -10.11 8.99
CA GLN A 153 -21.26 -11.19 8.00
C GLN A 153 -20.04 -11.11 7.05
N ALA A 154 -19.71 -9.91 6.59
CA ALA A 154 -18.53 -9.68 5.76
C ALA A 154 -17.24 -10.06 6.49
N ALA A 155 -17.03 -9.55 7.72
CA ALA A 155 -15.86 -9.88 8.54
C ALA A 155 -15.74 -11.39 8.80
N GLU A 156 -16.83 -12.06 9.22
CA GLU A 156 -16.85 -13.51 9.44
C GLU A 156 -16.49 -14.30 8.16
N SER A 157 -17.00 -13.84 7.02
CA SER A 157 -16.67 -14.46 5.73
C SER A 157 -15.19 -14.30 5.37
N TYR A 158 -14.64 -13.09 5.53
CA TYR A 158 -13.23 -12.81 5.27
C TYR A 158 -12.32 -13.60 6.19
N LEU A 159 -12.63 -13.66 7.50
CA LEU A 159 -11.85 -14.44 8.46
C LEU A 159 -11.82 -15.94 8.13
N ARG A 160 -12.91 -16.51 7.60
CA ARG A 160 -12.89 -17.92 7.13
C ARG A 160 -11.90 -18.11 5.98
N VAL A 161 -11.91 -17.22 4.99
CA VAL A 161 -10.98 -17.29 3.86
C VAL A 161 -9.53 -17.14 4.31
N VAL A 162 -9.27 -16.22 5.24
CA VAL A 162 -7.93 -16.00 5.81
C VAL A 162 -7.45 -17.23 6.57
N ARG A 163 -8.31 -17.85 7.41
CA ARG A 163 -7.98 -19.11 8.09
C ARG A 163 -7.65 -20.22 7.09
N THR A 164 -8.46 -20.36 6.04
CA THR A 164 -8.19 -21.34 4.98
C THR A 164 -6.84 -21.12 4.31
N ALA A 165 -6.43 -19.88 4.06
CA ALA A 165 -5.11 -19.56 3.52
C ALA A 165 -4.00 -19.97 4.51
N ILE A 166 -4.13 -19.60 5.77
CA ILE A 166 -3.20 -19.91 6.86
C ILE A 166 -3.03 -21.44 7.01
N ASP A 167 -4.13 -22.18 7.04
CA ASP A 167 -4.14 -23.66 7.16
C ASP A 167 -3.41 -24.35 6.00
N LYS A 168 -3.26 -23.68 4.88
CA LYS A 168 -2.49 -24.12 3.70
C LYS A 168 -1.07 -23.55 3.64
N GLY A 169 -0.62 -22.83 4.67
CA GLY A 169 0.69 -22.22 4.72
C GLY A 169 0.86 -21.05 3.74
N ILE A 170 -0.25 -20.43 3.31
CA ILE A 170 -0.26 -19.29 2.41
C ILE A 170 -0.40 -18.01 3.24
N VAL A 171 0.55 -17.09 3.09
CA VAL A 171 0.51 -15.75 3.71
C VAL A 171 -0.62 -14.92 3.07
N PRO A 172 -1.67 -14.55 3.80
CA PRO A 172 -2.72 -13.70 3.28
C PRO A 172 -2.33 -12.23 3.41
N ARG A 173 -2.57 -11.43 2.35
CA ARG A 173 -2.49 -9.97 2.38
C ARG A 173 -3.88 -9.40 2.16
N CYS A 174 -4.55 -9.03 3.25
CA CYS A 174 -5.93 -8.54 3.24
C CYS A 174 -5.98 -7.10 2.71
N GLY A 175 -6.55 -6.90 1.54
CA GLY A 175 -6.76 -5.58 0.93
C GLY A 175 -8.06 -4.96 1.42
N PHE A 176 -7.97 -3.95 2.29
CA PHE A 176 -9.11 -3.16 2.77
C PHE A 176 -9.59 -2.22 1.66
N GLU A 177 -10.37 -2.78 0.73
CA GLU A 177 -10.88 -2.05 -0.44
C GLU A 177 -11.77 -0.88 0.01
N ASP A 178 -11.53 0.30 -0.60
CA ASP A 178 -12.29 1.52 -0.37
C ASP A 178 -12.15 2.09 1.05
N ILE A 179 -10.93 2.01 1.58
CA ILE A 179 -10.61 2.41 2.96
C ILE A 179 -10.92 3.88 3.25
N THR A 180 -10.77 4.78 2.26
CA THR A 180 -10.99 6.22 2.39
C THR A 180 -12.46 6.63 2.43
N ARG A 181 -13.39 5.66 2.38
CA ARG A 181 -14.83 5.82 2.63
C ARG A 181 -15.36 4.87 3.71
N ALA A 182 -14.47 4.15 4.38
CA ALA A 182 -14.82 3.16 5.38
C ALA A 182 -15.01 3.77 6.78
N ASP A 183 -15.76 3.07 7.62
CA ASP A 183 -15.84 3.37 9.05
C ASP A 183 -14.63 2.72 9.76
N ILE A 184 -13.63 3.55 10.07
CA ILE A 184 -12.35 3.08 10.58
C ILE A 184 -12.52 2.39 11.93
N TYR A 185 -13.17 3.02 12.89
CA TYR A 185 -13.31 2.47 14.24
C TYR A 185 -14.52 1.53 14.40
N GLY A 186 -15.56 1.69 13.58
CA GLY A 186 -16.72 0.80 13.62
C GLY A 186 -16.54 -0.51 12.87
N PHE A 187 -15.56 -0.59 11.96
CA PHE A 187 -15.29 -1.81 11.17
C PHE A 187 -13.81 -2.13 10.99
N CYS A 188 -13.02 -1.20 10.48
CA CYS A 188 -11.68 -1.53 9.98
C CYS A 188 -10.71 -1.92 11.10
N ILE A 189 -10.64 -1.15 12.18
CA ILE A 189 -9.75 -1.44 13.31
C ILE A 189 -10.15 -2.73 14.04
N PRO A 190 -11.44 -2.97 14.39
CA PRO A 190 -11.85 -4.25 14.96
C PRO A 190 -11.53 -5.45 14.06
N PHE A 191 -11.75 -5.34 12.74
CA PHE A 191 -11.43 -6.40 11.80
C PHE A 191 -9.92 -6.64 11.68
N ALA A 192 -9.11 -5.58 11.63
CA ALA A 192 -7.65 -5.68 11.62
C ALA A 192 -7.11 -6.34 12.89
N ALA A 193 -7.66 -6.02 14.06
CA ALA A 193 -7.30 -6.67 15.33
C ALA A 193 -7.58 -8.17 15.31
N GLU A 194 -8.71 -8.62 14.74
CA GLU A 194 -8.98 -10.05 14.56
C GLU A 194 -7.98 -10.72 13.60
N LEU A 195 -7.54 -10.04 12.55
CA LEU A 195 -6.48 -10.53 11.66
C LEU A 195 -5.14 -10.67 12.41
N MET A 196 -4.81 -9.73 13.29
CA MET A 196 -3.58 -9.82 14.12
C MET A 196 -3.65 -10.97 15.13
N LYS A 197 -4.80 -11.28 15.70
CA LYS A 197 -4.98 -12.49 16.53
C LYS A 197 -4.73 -13.76 15.71
N LEU A 198 -5.28 -13.85 14.49
CA LEU A 198 -5.01 -15.01 13.63
C LEU A 198 -3.52 -15.18 13.31
N ARG A 199 -2.81 -14.07 13.14
CA ARG A 199 -1.36 -14.05 12.98
C ARG A 199 -0.65 -14.62 14.21
N GLU A 200 -1.00 -14.14 15.40
CA GLU A 200 -0.41 -14.60 16.67
C GLU A 200 -0.70 -16.08 16.92
N ASP A 201 -1.95 -16.51 16.73
CA ASP A 201 -2.38 -17.88 16.97
C ASP A 201 -1.70 -18.88 16.02
N SER A 202 -1.48 -18.49 14.76
CA SER A 202 -0.93 -19.38 13.72
C SER A 202 0.60 -19.32 13.60
N GLY A 203 1.23 -18.24 14.06
CA GLY A 203 2.64 -17.96 13.80
C GLY A 203 2.98 -17.63 12.34
N LEU A 204 1.97 -17.54 11.45
CA LEU A 204 2.14 -17.15 10.05
C LEU A 204 1.77 -15.67 9.88
N ASP A 205 2.56 -14.92 9.12
CA ASP A 205 2.26 -13.52 8.88
C ASP A 205 0.91 -13.33 8.18
N VAL A 206 0.16 -12.32 8.64
CA VAL A 206 -1.05 -11.79 8.02
C VAL A 206 -0.80 -10.33 7.70
N LYS A 207 -0.77 -10.00 6.42
CA LYS A 207 -0.49 -8.65 5.94
C LYS A 207 -1.78 -7.87 5.70
N ILE A 208 -1.70 -6.56 5.85
CA ILE A 208 -2.84 -5.66 5.61
C ILE A 208 -2.44 -4.61 4.59
N ARG A 209 -3.30 -4.42 3.58
CA ARG A 209 -3.16 -3.36 2.58
C ARG A 209 -4.31 -2.37 2.70
N LEU A 210 -3.99 -1.10 2.90
CA LEU A 210 -4.94 0.00 2.89
C LEU A 210 -5.13 0.47 1.46
N SER A 211 -6.32 0.21 0.88
CA SER A 211 -6.58 0.49 -0.53
C SER A 211 -7.45 1.73 -0.70
N ASP A 212 -6.85 2.84 -1.08
CA ASP A 212 -7.54 4.08 -1.48
C ASP A 212 -8.08 3.93 -2.90
N THR A 213 -9.19 3.23 -3.01
CA THR A 213 -9.77 2.76 -4.28
C THR A 213 -10.14 3.89 -5.23
N LEU A 214 -10.52 5.06 -4.71
CA LEU A 214 -10.94 6.22 -5.51
C LEU A 214 -9.95 7.39 -5.45
N GLY A 215 -8.77 7.20 -4.83
CA GLY A 215 -7.77 8.26 -4.72
C GLY A 215 -8.20 9.44 -3.85
N LEU A 216 -9.09 9.21 -2.86
CA LEU A 216 -9.65 10.25 -2.00
C LEU A 216 -8.78 10.60 -0.80
N GLY A 217 -7.71 9.83 -0.56
CA GLY A 217 -6.76 10.08 0.51
C GLY A 217 -6.08 11.43 0.35
N VAL A 218 -5.81 12.08 1.46
CA VAL A 218 -5.12 13.37 1.51
C VAL A 218 -4.10 13.41 2.64
N THR A 219 -3.08 14.25 2.47
CA THR A 219 -2.01 14.46 3.45
C THR A 219 -2.15 15.76 4.21
N TYR A 220 -3.25 16.48 4.04
CA TYR A 220 -3.45 17.79 4.66
C TYR A 220 -3.40 17.69 6.19
N PRO A 221 -2.67 18.59 6.87
CA PRO A 221 -2.67 18.65 8.32
C PRO A 221 -4.09 18.72 8.88
N GLY A 222 -4.41 17.84 9.83
CA GLY A 222 -5.74 17.80 10.45
C GLY A 222 -6.84 17.19 9.59
N ALA A 223 -6.52 16.58 8.44
CA ALA A 223 -7.49 15.82 7.67
C ALA A 223 -8.06 14.68 8.51
N ALA A 224 -9.40 14.64 8.60
CA ALA A 224 -10.09 13.65 9.39
C ALA A 224 -10.06 12.26 8.74
N LEU A 225 -10.16 11.21 9.57
CA LEU A 225 -10.49 9.87 9.10
C LEU A 225 -11.86 9.86 8.40
N PRO A 226 -12.04 9.07 7.35
CA PRO A 226 -11.09 8.07 6.84
C PRO A 226 -10.08 8.59 5.79
N ARG A 227 -10.02 9.89 5.50
CA ARG A 227 -9.22 10.41 4.37
C ARG A 227 -7.81 10.85 4.71
N GLY A 228 -7.51 11.14 5.97
CA GLY A 228 -6.18 11.54 6.41
C GLY A 228 -5.20 10.36 6.39
N VAL A 229 -4.31 10.27 5.38
CA VAL A 229 -3.37 9.14 5.23
C VAL A 229 -2.48 8.94 6.45
N PRO A 230 -1.85 9.98 7.04
CA PRO A 230 -1.08 9.82 8.26
C PRO A 230 -1.90 9.25 9.43
N ALA A 231 -3.13 9.74 9.60
CA ALA A 231 -4.01 9.29 10.66
C ALA A 231 -4.47 7.83 10.45
N LEU A 232 -4.73 7.43 9.19
CA LEU A 232 -5.05 6.05 8.84
C LEU A 232 -3.92 5.09 9.21
N VAL A 233 -2.69 5.38 8.74
CA VAL A 233 -1.53 4.53 8.99
C VAL A 233 -1.31 4.38 10.50
N ARG A 234 -1.35 5.49 11.25
CA ARG A 234 -1.15 5.46 12.71
C ARG A 234 -2.26 4.68 13.43
N ALA A 235 -3.52 4.82 13.03
CA ALA A 235 -4.63 4.06 13.62
C ALA A 235 -4.42 2.54 13.47
N PHE A 236 -3.98 2.07 12.30
CA PHE A 236 -3.74 0.64 12.12
C PHE A 236 -2.54 0.14 12.92
N ILE A 237 -1.48 0.92 13.06
CA ILE A 237 -0.30 0.56 13.86
C ILE A 237 -0.63 0.60 15.36
N GLU A 238 -1.21 1.70 15.85
CA GLU A 238 -1.39 1.96 17.27
C GLU A 238 -2.62 1.27 17.85
N ASP A 239 -3.76 1.32 17.14
CA ASP A 239 -5.04 0.87 17.69
C ASP A 239 -5.38 -0.57 17.29
N ALA A 240 -4.88 -1.06 16.13
CA ALA A 240 -5.05 -2.45 15.71
C ALA A 240 -3.80 -3.31 15.93
N GLY A 241 -2.68 -2.74 16.32
CA GLY A 241 -1.43 -3.46 16.59
C GLY A 241 -0.75 -4.03 15.35
N VAL A 242 -1.00 -3.46 14.16
CA VAL A 242 -0.40 -3.95 12.91
C VAL A 242 1.07 -3.58 12.83
N PRO A 243 2.01 -4.54 12.74
CA PRO A 243 3.42 -4.25 12.56
C PRO A 243 3.69 -3.47 11.27
N GLU A 244 4.59 -2.50 11.31
CA GLU A 244 4.96 -1.64 10.17
C GLU A 244 5.24 -2.44 8.88
N HIS A 245 6.04 -3.52 8.98
CA HIS A 245 6.45 -4.35 7.85
C HIS A 245 5.33 -5.22 7.27
N LEU A 246 4.19 -5.32 7.93
CA LEU A 246 2.99 -6.04 7.49
C LEU A 246 1.90 -5.10 6.98
N LEU A 247 2.11 -3.79 7.08
CA LEU A 247 1.19 -2.77 6.60
C LEU A 247 1.64 -2.22 5.26
N GLU A 248 0.73 -2.14 4.31
CA GLU A 248 0.96 -1.64 2.96
C GLU A 248 -0.11 -0.62 2.55
N TRP A 249 0.31 0.41 1.83
CA TRP A 249 -0.57 1.39 1.20
C TRP A 249 -0.69 1.14 -0.30
N HIS A 250 -1.91 1.23 -0.83
CA HIS A 250 -2.19 1.22 -2.27
C HIS A 250 -3.17 2.35 -2.60
N GLY A 251 -2.77 3.29 -3.45
CA GLY A 251 -3.59 4.44 -3.80
C GLY A 251 -3.75 4.60 -5.31
N HIS A 252 -5.00 4.84 -5.75
CA HIS A 252 -5.29 5.28 -7.11
C HIS A 252 -5.03 6.78 -7.30
N ASN A 253 -4.86 7.20 -8.55
CA ASN A 253 -4.36 8.53 -8.92
C ASN A 253 -5.46 9.47 -9.44
N ASP A 254 -6.71 9.20 -9.13
CA ASP A 254 -7.87 9.95 -9.65
C ASP A 254 -7.79 11.46 -9.37
N PHE A 255 -7.17 11.85 -8.26
CA PHE A 255 -6.93 13.24 -7.87
C PHE A 255 -5.44 13.63 -7.89
N HIS A 256 -4.58 12.85 -8.57
CA HIS A 256 -3.14 13.05 -8.64
C HIS A 256 -2.40 13.02 -7.29
N HIS A 257 -2.96 12.31 -6.30
CA HIS A 257 -2.37 12.19 -4.96
C HIS A 257 -1.66 10.85 -4.72
N ALA A 258 -1.66 9.90 -5.66
CA ALA A 258 -1.15 8.56 -5.43
C ALA A 258 0.30 8.54 -4.93
N LEU A 259 1.20 9.32 -5.55
CA LEU A 259 2.60 9.39 -5.15
C LEU A 259 2.76 10.01 -3.75
N ILE A 260 2.19 11.20 -3.53
CA ILE A 260 2.35 11.90 -2.27
C ILE A 260 1.70 11.15 -1.10
N ASN A 261 0.58 10.46 -1.33
CA ASN A 261 -0.06 9.61 -0.32
C ASN A 261 0.81 8.40 0.02
N SER A 262 1.47 7.79 -0.96
CA SER A 262 2.42 6.68 -0.76
C SER A 262 3.65 7.11 0.05
N SER A 263 4.25 8.25 -0.29
CA SER A 263 5.38 8.82 0.46
C SER A 263 4.97 9.14 1.91
N ASN A 264 3.78 9.68 2.11
CA ASN A 264 3.26 9.95 3.46
C ASN A 264 2.96 8.65 4.23
N ALA A 265 2.46 7.61 3.58
CA ALA A 265 2.29 6.32 4.23
C ALA A 265 3.63 5.80 4.79
N TRP A 266 4.71 5.85 4.02
CA TRP A 266 6.05 5.52 4.49
C TRP A 266 6.52 6.40 5.65
N LEU A 267 6.30 7.73 5.56
CA LEU A 267 6.71 8.69 6.60
C LEU A 267 6.02 8.45 7.95
N TYR A 268 4.86 7.80 7.96
CA TYR A 268 4.10 7.53 9.20
C TYR A 268 4.07 6.05 9.60
N GLY A 269 4.97 5.23 9.04
CA GLY A 269 5.26 3.88 9.53
C GLY A 269 4.70 2.74 8.68
N CYS A 270 4.08 3.02 7.53
CA CYS A 270 3.68 1.96 6.60
C CYS A 270 4.93 1.40 5.90
N GLY A 271 5.22 0.10 6.04
CA GLY A 271 6.43 -0.49 5.44
C GLY A 271 6.35 -0.63 3.94
N GLY A 272 5.20 -1.07 3.42
CA GLY A 272 4.98 -1.28 2.00
C GLY A 272 4.18 -0.20 1.33
N VAL A 273 4.48 0.08 0.06
CA VAL A 273 3.57 0.81 -0.84
C VAL A 273 3.44 0.07 -2.16
N SER A 274 2.26 0.13 -2.77
CA SER A 274 2.00 -0.50 -4.05
C SER A 274 2.01 0.54 -5.17
N GLY A 275 2.64 0.19 -6.28
CA GLY A 275 2.67 1.00 -7.50
C GLY A 275 2.78 0.14 -8.75
N ALA A 276 2.77 0.76 -9.90
CA ALA A 276 2.97 0.11 -11.18
C ALA A 276 4.00 0.87 -12.02
N LEU A 277 4.67 0.20 -12.94
CA LEU A 277 5.53 0.87 -13.92
C LEU A 277 4.73 1.96 -14.64
N GLN A 278 5.30 3.16 -14.73
CA GLN A 278 4.66 4.36 -15.30
C GLN A 278 3.32 4.74 -14.65
N GLY A 279 3.02 4.21 -13.46
CA GLY A 279 1.74 4.43 -12.80
C GLY A 279 0.54 3.78 -13.51
N LEU A 280 0.77 2.79 -14.36
CA LEU A 280 -0.30 2.09 -15.09
C LEU A 280 -1.29 1.46 -14.10
N GLY A 281 -2.59 1.61 -14.38
CA GLY A 281 -3.62 1.06 -13.52
C GLY A 281 -5.01 1.45 -13.98
N GLU A 282 -5.99 1.01 -13.23
CA GLU A 282 -7.40 1.29 -13.48
C GLU A 282 -7.67 2.80 -13.49
N ARG A 283 -8.51 3.29 -14.40
CA ARG A 283 -8.88 4.71 -14.60
C ARG A 283 -7.65 5.59 -14.86
N THR A 284 -7.22 6.37 -13.87
CA THR A 284 -6.06 7.30 -13.95
C THR A 284 -4.75 6.67 -13.47
N GLY A 285 -4.80 5.40 -13.10
CA GLY A 285 -3.62 4.65 -12.66
C GLY A 285 -3.36 4.70 -11.15
N THR A 286 -2.13 4.36 -10.78
CA THR A 286 -1.62 4.29 -9.41
C THR A 286 -0.34 5.11 -9.25
N ALA A 287 0.38 4.97 -8.15
CA ALA A 287 1.70 5.55 -8.02
C ALA A 287 2.70 4.89 -9.00
N SER A 288 3.52 5.72 -9.68
CA SER A 288 4.59 5.22 -10.55
C SER A 288 5.73 4.62 -9.72
N ILE A 289 6.17 3.41 -10.07
CA ILE A 289 7.31 2.75 -9.42
C ILE A 289 8.57 3.60 -9.54
N GLU A 290 8.79 4.23 -10.69
CA GLU A 290 9.95 5.07 -10.94
C GLU A 290 10.01 6.25 -9.95
N ALA A 291 8.87 6.91 -9.74
CA ALA A 291 8.78 8.00 -8.78
C ALA A 291 8.90 7.50 -7.33
N LEU A 292 8.29 6.35 -7.01
CA LEU A 292 8.43 5.72 -5.68
C LEU A 292 9.86 5.35 -5.34
N LEU A 293 10.66 4.89 -6.31
CA LEU A 293 12.09 4.60 -6.11
C LEU A 293 12.88 5.86 -5.77
N VAL A 294 12.58 6.99 -6.43
CA VAL A 294 13.21 8.29 -6.14
C VAL A 294 12.81 8.77 -4.74
N GLU A 295 11.51 8.77 -4.41
CA GLU A 295 10.99 9.15 -3.09
C GLU A 295 11.61 8.29 -1.97
N ARG A 296 11.61 6.97 -2.15
CA ARG A 296 12.23 6.05 -1.19
C ARG A 296 13.71 6.38 -0.97
N SER A 297 14.44 6.63 -2.04
CA SER A 297 15.86 7.00 -1.94
C SER A 297 16.04 8.27 -1.12
N ALA A 298 15.22 9.29 -1.36
CA ALA A 298 15.26 10.54 -0.61
C ALA A 298 14.91 10.34 0.89
N LEU A 299 13.89 9.54 1.19
CA LEU A 299 13.47 9.24 2.57
C LEU A 299 14.46 8.36 3.32
N SER A 300 15.11 7.41 2.63
CA SER A 300 16.12 6.52 3.24
C SER A 300 17.45 7.23 3.50
N SER A 301 17.69 8.33 2.80
CA SER A 301 18.93 9.10 2.87
C SER A 301 18.96 10.11 4.04
N SER A 302 18.15 9.92 5.07
CA SER A 302 18.10 10.82 6.24
C SER A 302 19.43 10.94 7.01
N SER A 303 20.51 10.30 6.53
CA SER A 303 21.90 10.52 6.93
C SER A 303 22.70 11.36 5.92
N VAL A 304 22.15 11.69 4.76
CA VAL A 304 22.80 12.61 3.83
C VAL A 304 22.47 14.03 4.27
N GLN A 305 23.38 14.65 5.00
CA GLN A 305 23.42 16.10 5.08
C GLN A 305 23.40 16.64 3.66
N ILE A 306 22.29 17.20 3.24
CA ILE A 306 22.28 18.04 2.05
C ILE A 306 23.13 19.26 2.41
N ALA A 307 24.40 19.21 2.05
CA ALA A 307 25.25 20.39 2.05
C ALA A 307 24.74 21.27 0.91
N ILE A 308 23.95 22.28 1.27
CA ILE A 308 23.60 23.39 0.41
C ILE A 308 24.72 24.42 0.52
#